data_de6adaf78bb43ca37faad3d4e1742b1d
#
_entry.id   de6adaf78bb43ca37faad3d4e1742b1d
#
_cell.length_a   1.000
_cell.length_b   1.000
_cell.length_c   1.000
_cell.angle_alpha   90.00
_cell.angle_beta   90.00
_cell.angle_gamma   90.00
#
_symmetry.space_group_name_H-M   'P 1'
#
loop_
_entity.id
_entity.type
_entity.pdbx_description
1 polymer ?
#
loop_
_entity_poly.entity_id
_entity_poly.type
_entity_poly.pdbx_seq_one_letter_code
_entity_poly.pdbx_strand_id
1 'polypeptide(L)'
;MLNYTKLRNIEHKEKASAFLTSVGSDFYKDAIKHIKQLEERLEEEKRKNPASKKVALIADEIRNTKRIWESIFERREKKIVLAALATVRGGKGIPENLTREEKVFYDSLVNLMKEYRKKIFESNDKDFVIVKIMDDLPPFMGEDMKKYALKKEDVISLPPEIASVLIERKVAREVKADF
;
A
#
# COMPACT_ATOMS: atom_id res chain seq x y z
N MET A 1 10.81 -5.52 28.86
CA MET A 1 12.00 -5.92 28.10
C MET A 1 11.65 -7.18 27.31
N LEU A 2 11.87 -7.19 26.02
CA LEU A 2 11.61 -8.33 25.14
C LEU A 2 12.74 -9.37 25.33
N ASN A 3 12.38 -10.66 25.28
CA ASN A 3 13.34 -11.77 25.36
C ASN A 3 12.86 -12.93 24.47
N TYR A 4 13.70 -13.95 24.29
CA TYR A 4 13.42 -15.13 23.45
C TYR A 4 12.09 -15.82 23.83
N THR A 5 11.82 -16.02 25.12
CA THR A 5 10.59 -16.70 25.58
C THR A 5 9.33 -15.89 25.23
N LYS A 6 9.39 -14.56 25.39
CA LYS A 6 8.28 -13.68 25.02
C LYS A 6 8.04 -13.69 23.50
N LEU A 7 9.11 -13.64 22.68
CA LEU A 7 8.99 -13.74 21.24
C LEU A 7 8.35 -15.05 20.82
N ARG A 8 8.77 -16.18 21.38
CA ARG A 8 8.21 -17.49 21.11
C ARG A 8 6.72 -17.57 21.49
N ASN A 9 6.32 -16.98 22.59
CA ASN A 9 4.92 -16.93 23.00
C ASN A 9 4.08 -16.08 22.04
N ILE A 10 4.62 -14.95 21.56
CA ILE A 10 3.96 -14.11 20.57
C ILE A 10 3.81 -14.88 19.25
N GLU A 11 4.88 -15.52 18.77
CA GLU A 11 4.83 -16.36 17.57
C GLU A 11 3.73 -17.43 17.65
N HIS A 12 3.65 -18.13 18.76
CA HIS A 12 2.64 -19.16 18.98
C HIS A 12 1.21 -18.56 18.93
N LYS A 13 0.98 -17.43 19.60
CA LYS A 13 -0.31 -16.72 19.56
C LYS A 13 -0.65 -16.24 18.15
N GLU A 14 0.31 -15.65 17.43
CA GLU A 14 0.11 -15.21 16.04
C GLU A 14 -0.19 -16.39 15.10
N LYS A 15 0.37 -17.57 15.37
CA LYS A 15 0.09 -18.79 14.61
C LYS A 15 -1.31 -19.34 14.90
N ALA A 16 -1.76 -19.26 16.14
CA ALA A 16 -3.02 -19.84 16.60
C ALA A 16 -4.25 -18.97 16.27
N SER A 17 -4.08 -17.66 16.05
CA SER A 17 -5.17 -16.70 15.84
C SER A 17 -5.23 -16.22 14.40
N ALA A 18 -6.46 -16.03 13.88
CA ALA A 18 -6.70 -15.31 12.63
C ALA A 18 -6.50 -13.78 12.76
N PHE A 19 -6.60 -13.25 13.99
CA PHE A 19 -6.47 -11.84 14.29
C PHE A 19 -5.05 -11.49 14.77
N LEU A 20 -4.70 -10.20 14.72
CA LEU A 20 -3.43 -9.71 15.25
C LEU A 20 -3.39 -9.83 16.77
N THR A 21 -2.29 -10.36 17.30
CA THR A 21 -2.04 -10.44 18.74
C THR A 21 -1.54 -9.09 19.25
N SER A 22 -1.92 -8.69 20.47
CA SER A 22 -1.37 -7.50 21.10
C SER A 22 0.12 -7.70 21.43
N VAL A 23 0.98 -6.86 20.86
CA VAL A 23 2.44 -6.93 21.01
C VAL A 23 3.06 -5.67 21.63
N GLY A 24 2.29 -4.62 21.81
CA GLY A 24 2.74 -3.30 22.27
C GLY A 24 3.23 -2.41 21.13
N SER A 25 3.21 -1.09 21.40
CA SER A 25 3.50 -0.06 20.37
C SER A 25 4.94 -0.07 19.86
N ASP A 26 5.88 -0.48 20.68
CA ASP A 26 7.32 -0.42 20.38
C ASP A 26 7.92 -1.80 20.08
N PHE A 27 7.07 -2.76 19.74
CA PHE A 27 7.46 -4.16 19.54
C PHE A 27 8.64 -4.33 18.57
N TYR A 28 8.61 -3.67 17.41
CA TYR A 28 9.67 -3.77 16.40
C TYR A 28 10.98 -3.17 16.89
N LYS A 29 10.93 -2.04 17.57
CA LYS A 29 12.11 -1.40 18.17
C LYS A 29 12.74 -2.27 19.25
N ASP A 30 11.90 -2.84 20.10
CA ASP A 30 12.33 -3.73 21.18
C ASP A 30 12.97 -5.02 20.65
N ALA A 31 12.40 -5.59 19.56
CA ALA A 31 12.95 -6.78 18.92
C ALA A 31 14.34 -6.51 18.31
N ILE A 32 14.46 -5.41 17.54
CA ILE A 32 15.75 -4.99 16.97
C ILE A 32 16.78 -4.74 18.06
N LYS A 33 16.40 -4.04 19.14
CA LYS A 33 17.28 -3.78 20.27
C LYS A 33 17.75 -5.06 20.94
N HIS A 34 16.86 -6.03 21.13
CA HIS A 34 17.22 -7.32 21.72
C HIS A 34 18.21 -8.09 20.84
N ILE A 35 17.99 -8.14 19.52
CA ILE A 35 18.90 -8.79 18.58
C ILE A 35 20.29 -8.12 18.61
N LYS A 36 20.35 -6.79 18.60
CA LYS A 36 21.61 -6.05 18.69
C LYS A 36 22.36 -6.35 19.97
N GLN A 37 21.69 -6.42 21.12
CA GLN A 37 22.30 -6.79 22.38
C GLN A 37 22.90 -8.20 22.36
N LEU A 38 22.26 -9.15 21.69
CA LEU A 38 22.80 -10.49 21.52
C LEU A 38 24.03 -10.48 20.58
N GLU A 39 24.02 -9.68 19.53
CA GLU A 39 25.14 -9.53 18.58
C GLU A 39 26.37 -8.90 19.30
N GLU A 40 26.17 -7.85 20.08
CA GLU A 40 27.21 -7.21 20.89
C GLU A 40 27.84 -8.22 21.89
N ARG A 41 26.97 -8.98 22.54
CA ARG A 41 27.41 -10.02 23.48
C ARG A 41 28.19 -11.16 22.78
N LEU A 42 27.82 -11.50 21.55
CA LEU A 42 28.55 -12.46 20.73
C LEU A 42 29.96 -11.95 20.43
N GLU A 43 30.09 -10.70 19.99
CA GLU A 43 31.40 -10.11 19.68
C GLU A 43 32.30 -9.97 20.91
N GLU A 44 31.75 -9.63 22.08
CA GLU A 44 32.49 -9.61 23.32
C GLU A 44 33.02 -11.00 23.71
N GLU A 45 32.19 -12.05 23.55
CA GLU A 45 32.62 -13.41 23.89
C GLU A 45 33.67 -13.92 22.91
N LYS A 46 33.56 -13.63 21.62
CA LYS A 46 34.57 -13.93 20.59
C LYS A 46 35.93 -13.29 20.92
N ARG A 47 35.93 -12.03 21.40
CA ARG A 47 37.16 -11.34 21.77
C ARG A 47 37.84 -11.99 22.98
N LYS A 48 37.04 -12.50 23.93
CA LYS A 48 37.58 -13.15 25.15
C LYS A 48 38.09 -14.56 24.84
N ASN A 49 37.30 -15.37 24.12
CA ASN A 49 37.66 -16.74 23.77
C ASN A 49 36.91 -17.19 22.51
N PRO A 50 37.53 -17.06 21.32
CA PRO A 50 36.89 -17.43 20.05
C PRO A 50 36.44 -18.90 19.96
N ALA A 51 37.12 -19.81 20.64
CA ALA A 51 36.82 -21.24 20.66
C ALA A 51 35.81 -21.64 21.75
N SER A 52 35.28 -20.70 22.51
CA SER A 52 34.32 -20.98 23.56
C SER A 52 33.02 -21.59 23.06
N LYS A 53 32.53 -22.62 23.72
CA LYS A 53 31.17 -23.16 23.49
C LYS A 53 30.09 -22.09 23.67
N LYS A 54 30.32 -21.06 24.44
CA LYS A 54 29.40 -19.94 24.62
C LYS A 54 29.21 -19.16 23.31
N VAL A 55 30.24 -19.00 22.47
CA VAL A 55 30.15 -18.33 21.17
C VAL A 55 29.14 -19.07 20.31
N ALA A 56 29.22 -20.40 20.24
CA ALA A 56 28.26 -21.21 19.48
C ALA A 56 26.83 -21.07 20.02
N LEU A 57 26.65 -21.12 21.36
CA LEU A 57 25.33 -20.99 21.97
C LEU A 57 24.68 -19.63 21.72
N ILE A 58 25.45 -18.52 21.82
CA ILE A 58 24.94 -17.18 21.55
C ILE A 58 24.60 -17.04 20.04
N ALA A 59 25.45 -17.56 19.16
CA ALA A 59 25.18 -17.55 17.73
C ALA A 59 23.88 -18.31 17.37
N ASP A 60 23.63 -19.45 18.02
CA ASP A 60 22.40 -20.21 17.86
C ASP A 60 21.18 -19.45 18.43
N GLU A 61 21.32 -18.79 19.56
CA GLU A 61 20.29 -17.94 20.15
C GLU A 61 19.91 -16.79 19.19
N ILE A 62 20.90 -16.12 18.61
CA ILE A 62 20.66 -15.05 17.61
C ILE A 62 19.91 -15.60 16.42
N ARG A 63 20.34 -16.71 15.84
CA ARG A 63 19.72 -17.34 14.67
C ARG A 63 18.27 -17.72 14.94
N ASN A 64 18.02 -18.35 16.08
CA ASN A 64 16.68 -18.73 16.50
C ASN A 64 15.78 -17.51 16.77
N THR A 65 16.33 -16.47 17.40
CA THR A 65 15.61 -15.21 17.69
C THR A 65 15.23 -14.51 16.39
N LYS A 66 16.14 -14.38 15.42
CA LYS A 66 15.88 -13.79 14.12
C LYS A 66 14.78 -14.56 13.36
N ARG A 67 14.87 -15.89 13.32
CA ARG A 67 13.86 -16.73 12.68
C ARG A 67 12.46 -16.57 13.29
N ILE A 68 12.36 -16.52 14.62
CA ILE A 68 11.06 -16.32 15.29
C ILE A 68 10.51 -14.92 14.98
N TRP A 69 11.38 -13.90 15.03
CA TRP A 69 10.99 -12.52 14.71
C TRP A 69 10.50 -12.37 13.27
N GLU A 70 11.20 -12.95 12.29
CA GLU A 70 10.79 -12.99 10.89
C GLU A 70 9.44 -13.72 10.73
N SER A 71 9.26 -14.87 11.39
CA SER A 71 7.98 -15.62 11.37
C SER A 71 6.81 -14.80 11.94
N ILE A 72 7.04 -14.01 12.99
CA ILE A 72 6.02 -13.10 13.54
C ILE A 72 5.69 -12.01 12.51
N PHE A 73 6.73 -11.37 11.96
CA PHE A 73 6.59 -10.29 10.98
C PHE A 73 5.77 -10.75 9.77
N GLU A 74 6.16 -11.83 9.11
CA GLU A 74 5.48 -12.36 7.92
C GLU A 74 4.01 -12.71 8.18
N ARG A 75 3.71 -13.28 9.35
CA ARG A 75 2.33 -13.61 9.73
C ARG A 75 1.49 -12.37 9.94
N ARG A 76 2.04 -11.36 10.61
CA ARG A 76 1.36 -10.10 10.86
C ARG A 76 1.15 -9.34 9.56
N GLU A 77 2.19 -9.26 8.72
CA GLU A 77 2.11 -8.67 7.38
C GLU A 77 0.97 -9.30 6.55
N LYS A 78 0.92 -10.63 6.46
CA LYS A 78 -0.15 -11.34 5.76
C LYS A 78 -1.55 -10.97 6.30
N LYS A 79 -1.73 -10.91 7.61
CA LYS A 79 -3.01 -10.54 8.23
C LYS A 79 -3.40 -9.10 7.90
N ILE A 80 -2.43 -8.17 7.90
CA ILE A 80 -2.64 -6.76 7.57
C ILE A 80 -3.06 -6.61 6.11
N VAL A 81 -2.38 -7.28 5.20
CA VAL A 81 -2.72 -7.27 3.75
C VAL A 81 -4.14 -7.81 3.52
N LEU A 82 -4.49 -8.92 4.17
CA LEU A 82 -5.83 -9.49 4.06
C LEU A 82 -6.91 -8.57 4.65
N ALA A 83 -6.62 -7.91 5.76
CA ALA A 83 -7.52 -6.94 6.37
C ALA A 83 -7.70 -5.68 5.48
N ALA A 84 -6.63 -5.17 4.89
CA ALA A 84 -6.70 -4.05 3.94
C ALA A 84 -7.55 -4.41 2.72
N LEU A 85 -7.36 -5.61 2.17
CA LEU A 85 -8.16 -6.11 1.06
C LEU A 85 -9.65 -6.25 1.43
N ALA A 86 -9.95 -6.76 2.63
CA ALA A 86 -11.32 -6.85 3.13
C ALA A 86 -11.97 -5.47 3.26
N THR A 87 -11.25 -4.49 3.81
CA THR A 87 -11.72 -3.10 3.96
C THR A 87 -12.05 -2.45 2.62
N VAL A 88 -11.21 -2.62 1.60
CA VAL A 88 -11.44 -2.07 0.27
C VAL A 88 -12.63 -2.72 -0.45
N ARG A 89 -13.00 -3.95 -0.05
CA ARG A 89 -14.17 -4.68 -0.55
C ARG A 89 -15.47 -4.39 0.21
N GLY A 90 -15.47 -3.41 1.11
CA GLY A 90 -16.64 -3.02 1.89
C GLY A 90 -16.73 -3.70 3.27
N GLY A 91 -15.70 -4.41 3.70
CA GLY A 91 -15.58 -4.93 5.07
C GLY A 91 -15.47 -3.79 6.08
N LYS A 92 -16.01 -4.02 7.27
CA LYS A 92 -16.04 -3.02 8.34
C LYS A 92 -14.86 -3.22 9.31
N GLY A 93 -14.18 -2.13 9.62
CA GLY A 93 -13.26 -2.01 10.75
C GLY A 93 -11.77 -2.06 10.38
N ILE A 94 -11.01 -1.24 11.09
CA ILE A 94 -9.55 -1.27 11.12
C ILE A 94 -9.15 -2.46 12.00
N PRO A 95 -8.13 -3.26 11.64
CA PRO A 95 -7.65 -4.33 12.51
C PRO A 95 -7.21 -3.80 13.88
N GLU A 96 -7.60 -4.48 14.92
CA GLU A 96 -7.11 -4.19 16.27
C GLU A 96 -5.65 -4.65 16.42
N ASN A 97 -4.97 -4.12 17.44
CA ASN A 97 -3.61 -4.52 17.81
C ASN A 97 -2.51 -4.25 16.77
N LEU A 98 -2.73 -3.29 15.88
CA LEU A 98 -1.68 -2.77 15.00
C LEU A 98 -0.65 -1.99 15.83
N THR A 99 0.65 -2.15 15.51
CA THR A 99 1.67 -1.21 15.96
C THR A 99 1.57 0.11 15.17
N ARG A 100 2.36 1.12 15.54
CA ARG A 100 2.39 2.40 14.81
C ARG A 100 2.85 2.22 13.36
N GLU A 101 3.90 1.44 13.16
CA GLU A 101 4.47 1.14 11.86
C GLU A 101 3.48 0.35 10.99
N GLU A 102 2.80 -0.61 11.58
CA GLU A 102 1.80 -1.43 10.89
C GLU A 102 0.55 -0.64 10.50
N LYS A 103 0.16 0.34 11.31
CA LYS A 103 -0.95 1.24 10.96
C LYS A 103 -0.62 2.06 9.71
N VAL A 104 0.58 2.63 9.64
CA VAL A 104 1.04 3.36 8.44
C VAL A 104 1.03 2.46 7.22
N PHE A 105 1.52 1.24 7.35
CA PHE A 105 1.52 0.25 6.28
C PHE A 105 0.10 -0.10 5.83
N TYR A 106 -0.80 -0.40 6.77
CA TYR A 106 -2.21 -0.69 6.49
C TYR A 106 -2.91 0.45 5.75
N ASP A 107 -2.77 1.69 6.25
CA ASP A 107 -3.38 2.88 5.64
C ASP A 107 -2.86 3.11 4.21
N SER A 108 -1.56 2.91 3.99
CA SER A 108 -0.94 3.01 2.67
C SER A 108 -1.48 1.96 1.69
N LEU A 109 -1.64 0.71 2.14
CA LEU A 109 -2.22 -0.36 1.34
C LEU A 109 -3.68 -0.07 0.95
N VAL A 110 -4.49 0.36 1.91
CA VAL A 110 -5.91 0.70 1.67
C VAL A 110 -6.02 1.82 0.63
N ASN A 111 -5.21 2.88 0.76
CA ASN A 111 -5.22 4.00 -0.17
C ASN A 111 -4.78 3.57 -1.57
N LEU A 112 -3.66 2.84 -1.68
CA LEU A 112 -3.17 2.32 -2.95
C LEU A 112 -4.20 1.44 -3.66
N MET A 113 -4.84 0.53 -2.93
CA MET A 113 -5.86 -0.35 -3.48
C MET A 113 -7.13 0.42 -3.92
N LYS A 114 -7.54 1.45 -3.16
CA LYS A 114 -8.67 2.32 -3.53
C LYS A 114 -8.39 3.10 -4.80
N GLU A 115 -7.21 3.73 -4.90
CA GLU A 115 -6.80 4.47 -6.10
C GLU A 115 -6.72 3.57 -7.32
N TYR A 116 -6.13 2.37 -7.18
CA TYR A 116 -6.08 1.40 -8.26
C TYR A 116 -7.48 1.01 -8.74
N ARG A 117 -8.38 0.68 -7.80
CA ARG A 117 -9.77 0.34 -8.13
C ARG A 117 -10.49 1.50 -8.80
N LYS A 118 -10.29 2.73 -8.31
CA LYS A 118 -10.84 3.94 -8.94
C LYS A 118 -10.41 4.05 -10.40
N LYS A 119 -9.12 3.89 -10.68
CA LYS A 119 -8.59 3.92 -12.06
C LYS A 119 -9.20 2.85 -12.97
N ILE A 120 -9.52 1.67 -12.44
CA ILE A 120 -10.07 0.56 -13.24
C ILE A 120 -11.59 0.66 -13.42
N PHE A 121 -12.32 0.99 -12.35
CA PHE A 121 -13.79 0.94 -12.35
C PHE A 121 -14.45 2.29 -12.65
N GLU A 122 -13.76 3.41 -12.43
CA GLU A 122 -14.23 4.75 -12.76
C GLU A 122 -13.57 5.27 -14.04
N SER A 123 -13.02 4.36 -14.88
CA SER A 123 -12.42 4.73 -16.14
C SER A 123 -13.46 5.36 -17.06
N ASN A 124 -13.24 6.63 -17.35
CA ASN A 124 -13.56 7.30 -18.61
C ASN A 124 -14.95 7.85 -18.91
N ASP A 125 -16.01 7.66 -18.13
CA ASP A 125 -17.27 8.35 -18.43
C ASP A 125 -17.42 9.73 -17.75
N LYS A 126 -16.57 10.04 -16.73
CA LYS A 126 -16.65 11.31 -16.01
C LYS A 126 -15.70 12.41 -16.48
N ASP A 127 -14.73 12.04 -17.29
CA ASP A 127 -13.73 13.01 -17.80
C ASP A 127 -14.10 13.60 -19.16
N PHE A 128 -15.26 13.26 -19.74
CA PHE A 128 -15.69 13.88 -20.97
C PHE A 128 -16.13 15.33 -20.74
N VAL A 129 -15.57 16.24 -21.52
CA VAL A 129 -15.94 17.65 -21.49
C VAL A 129 -17.04 17.87 -22.54
N ILE A 130 -18.17 18.45 -22.11
CA ILE A 130 -19.23 18.83 -23.04
C ILE A 130 -18.81 20.12 -23.70
N VAL A 131 -18.67 20.09 -25.02
CA VAL A 131 -18.32 21.27 -25.81
C VAL A 131 -19.35 21.56 -26.88
N LYS A 132 -19.57 22.83 -27.15
CA LYS A 132 -20.30 23.31 -28.31
C LYS A 132 -19.31 23.73 -29.39
N ILE A 133 -19.50 23.21 -30.59
CA ILE A 133 -18.65 23.50 -31.75
C ILE A 133 -19.08 24.84 -32.37
N MET A 134 -18.11 25.71 -32.59
CA MET A 134 -18.35 27.08 -33.06
C MET A 134 -18.21 27.22 -34.57
N ASP A 135 -17.41 26.36 -35.21
CA ASP A 135 -17.14 26.36 -36.64
C ASP A 135 -17.10 24.94 -37.19
N ASP A 136 -17.40 24.77 -38.51
CA ASP A 136 -17.31 23.49 -39.20
C ASP A 136 -15.87 22.98 -39.19
N LEU A 137 -15.65 21.75 -38.74
CA LEU A 137 -14.32 21.12 -38.69
C LEU A 137 -14.23 20.01 -39.74
N PRO A 138 -13.10 19.94 -40.49
CA PRO A 138 -12.85 18.77 -41.31
C PRO A 138 -12.78 17.51 -40.48
N PRO A 139 -13.20 16.34 -40.99
CA PRO A 139 -13.08 15.10 -40.24
C PRO A 139 -11.64 14.82 -39.81
N PHE A 140 -11.45 14.51 -38.55
CA PHE A 140 -10.14 14.19 -38.00
C PHE A 140 -10.18 12.90 -37.15
N MET A 141 -9.01 12.32 -36.90
CA MET A 141 -8.83 11.16 -36.01
C MET A 141 -8.37 11.65 -34.66
N GLY A 142 -9.06 11.28 -33.59
CA GLY A 142 -8.61 11.54 -32.21
C GLY A 142 -7.51 10.59 -31.78
N GLU A 143 -6.86 10.91 -30.66
CA GLU A 143 -5.85 10.02 -30.03
C GLU A 143 -6.46 8.69 -29.56
N ASP A 144 -7.77 8.68 -29.31
CA ASP A 144 -8.58 7.50 -29.00
C ASP A 144 -8.89 6.62 -30.23
N MET A 145 -8.25 6.92 -31.38
CA MET A 145 -8.45 6.26 -32.67
C MET A 145 -9.90 6.32 -33.22
N LYS A 146 -10.73 7.22 -32.70
CA LYS A 146 -12.07 7.46 -33.24
C LYS A 146 -12.05 8.59 -34.28
N LYS A 147 -12.90 8.45 -35.30
CA LYS A 147 -13.08 9.48 -36.32
C LYS A 147 -14.17 10.45 -35.89
N TYR A 148 -13.82 11.72 -35.78
CA TYR A 148 -14.72 12.81 -35.46
C TYR A 148 -15.07 13.61 -36.69
N ALA A 149 -16.36 13.86 -36.89
CA ALA A 149 -16.89 14.73 -37.94
C ALA A 149 -17.84 15.72 -37.23
N LEU A 150 -17.32 16.90 -36.91
CA LEU A 150 -18.01 17.88 -36.08
C LEU A 150 -18.42 19.07 -36.92
N LYS A 151 -19.68 19.50 -36.76
CA LYS A 151 -20.24 20.65 -37.45
C LYS A 151 -20.54 21.79 -36.50
N LYS A 152 -20.63 22.96 -37.04
CA LYS A 152 -21.03 24.15 -36.27
C LYS A 152 -22.36 23.89 -35.56
N GLU A 153 -22.48 24.36 -34.32
CA GLU A 153 -23.61 24.19 -33.38
C GLU A 153 -23.75 22.79 -32.77
N ASP A 154 -22.94 21.81 -33.15
CA ASP A 154 -22.95 20.51 -32.49
C ASP A 154 -22.55 20.64 -31.00
N VAL A 155 -23.30 19.94 -30.13
CA VAL A 155 -22.96 19.78 -28.71
C VAL A 155 -22.60 18.32 -28.48
N ILE A 156 -21.36 18.10 -28.10
CA ILE A 156 -20.80 16.75 -27.99
C ILE A 156 -19.91 16.62 -26.76
N SER A 157 -19.88 15.42 -26.17
CA SER A 157 -18.94 15.05 -25.12
C SER A 157 -17.66 14.52 -25.74
N LEU A 158 -16.53 15.16 -25.46
CA LEU A 158 -15.21 14.81 -25.99
C LEU A 158 -14.25 14.49 -24.85
N PRO A 159 -13.25 13.62 -25.09
CA PRO A 159 -12.12 13.45 -24.18
C PRO A 159 -11.46 14.78 -23.86
N PRO A 160 -10.94 14.99 -22.61
CA PRO A 160 -10.37 16.26 -22.19
C PRO A 160 -9.24 16.75 -23.10
N GLU A 161 -8.41 15.84 -23.59
CA GLU A 161 -7.29 16.14 -24.48
C GLU A 161 -7.77 16.73 -25.80
N ILE A 162 -8.82 16.17 -26.38
CA ILE A 162 -9.42 16.66 -27.64
C ILE A 162 -10.18 17.97 -27.39
N ALA A 163 -10.97 18.01 -26.31
CA ALA A 163 -11.73 19.21 -25.94
C ALA A 163 -10.82 20.41 -25.70
N SER A 164 -9.71 20.26 -24.96
CA SER A 164 -8.76 21.34 -24.66
C SER A 164 -8.15 21.92 -25.94
N VAL A 165 -7.71 21.08 -26.86
CA VAL A 165 -7.15 21.52 -28.15
C VAL A 165 -8.16 22.31 -28.98
N LEU A 166 -9.44 21.86 -29.02
CA LEU A 166 -10.48 22.57 -29.77
C LEU A 166 -10.86 23.91 -29.11
N ILE A 167 -10.86 23.97 -27.79
CA ILE A 167 -11.11 25.21 -27.02
C ILE A 167 -9.96 26.19 -27.20
N GLU A 168 -8.70 25.78 -27.11
CA GLU A 168 -7.53 26.63 -27.36
C GLU A 168 -7.51 27.21 -28.76
N ARG A 169 -7.94 26.43 -29.76
CA ARG A 169 -8.10 26.90 -31.15
C ARG A 169 -9.34 27.77 -31.37
N LYS A 170 -10.13 28.00 -30.32
CA LYS A 170 -11.38 28.79 -30.36
C LYS A 170 -12.45 28.26 -31.31
N VAL A 171 -12.38 26.99 -31.71
CA VAL A 171 -13.36 26.30 -32.56
C VAL A 171 -14.40 25.54 -31.74
N ALA A 172 -14.21 25.47 -30.41
CA ALA A 172 -15.19 24.92 -29.48
C ALA A 172 -15.25 25.76 -28.20
N ARG A 173 -16.37 25.66 -27.49
CA ARG A 173 -16.59 26.29 -26.18
C ARG A 173 -17.16 25.27 -25.21
N GLU A 174 -16.59 25.22 -24.01
CA GLU A 174 -17.10 24.37 -22.93
C GLU A 174 -18.52 24.78 -22.52
N VAL A 175 -19.41 23.83 -22.40
CA VAL A 175 -20.76 24.00 -21.87
C VAL A 175 -20.79 23.45 -20.45
N LYS A 176 -20.85 24.35 -19.46
CA LYS A 176 -21.09 23.94 -18.08
C LYS A 176 -22.58 23.63 -17.93
N ALA A 177 -22.90 22.38 -17.61
CA ALA A 177 -24.25 22.04 -17.19
C ALA A 177 -24.41 22.49 -15.72
N ASP A 178 -25.10 23.59 -15.50
CA ASP A 178 -25.57 23.96 -14.15
C ASP A 178 -26.72 22.99 -13.82
N PHE A 179 -26.40 21.98 -12.97
CA PHE A 179 -27.43 21.13 -12.34
C PHE A 179 -27.63 21.55 -10.89
#